data_d932528976f22ba317e4ebde35cb90a2
#
_entry.id   d932528976f22ba317e4ebde35cb90a2
#
_cell.length_a   1.000
_cell.length_b   1.000
_cell.length_c   1.000
_cell.angle_alpha   90.00
_cell.angle_beta   90.00
_cell.angle_gamma   90.00
#
_symmetry.space_group_name_H-M   'P 1'
#
loop_
_entity.id
_entity.type
_entity.pdbx_description
1 polymer ?
#
loop_
_entity_poly.entity_id
_entity_poly.type
_entity_poly.pdbx_seq_one_letter_code
_entity_poly.pdbx_strand_id
1 'polypeptide(L)'
;FVSAPEHPVYSGKKSTRRSGNGLTQHFFSSVKNKLALGKGDRLFAYVYLDPKNPPETVQLQFNNGTWEHRAFWGADKGHGAGRNNASNLKIGPLPETGKWVRLEVEASRVGLPEGSQVNGWAFTQFGGTVYWDRPGRITTQGLNPEQQKSLAVWEQYRKQVKQPPLPAPIQKILDTESGKRNKDQVK
;
A
#
# COMPACT_ATOMS: atom_id res chain seq x y z
N PHE A 1 -9.56 15.57 -3.59
CA PHE A 1 -9.76 14.44 -4.50
C PHE A 1 -10.03 14.95 -5.91
N VAL A 2 -9.59 14.19 -6.91
CA VAL A 2 -9.77 14.44 -8.34
C VAL A 2 -10.28 13.17 -9.02
N SER A 3 -10.85 13.30 -10.24
CA SER A 3 -11.52 12.20 -10.96
C SER A 3 -11.02 12.13 -12.42
N ALA A 4 -11.14 10.97 -13.02
CA ALA A 4 -11.01 10.80 -14.47
C ALA A 4 -12.24 11.42 -15.18
N PRO A 5 -12.10 11.85 -16.47
CA PRO A 5 -10.91 11.76 -17.33
C PRO A 5 -9.89 12.89 -17.13
N GLU A 6 -10.23 13.99 -16.42
CA GLU A 6 -9.39 15.19 -16.33
C GLU A 6 -8.08 14.95 -15.55
N HIS A 7 -8.09 13.94 -14.68
CA HIS A 7 -6.96 13.61 -13.82
C HIS A 7 -6.67 12.11 -13.79
N PRO A 8 -5.39 11.72 -13.60
CA PRO A 8 -5.03 10.32 -13.42
C PRO A 8 -5.74 9.69 -12.20
N VAL A 9 -6.34 8.52 -12.39
CA VAL A 9 -6.92 7.66 -11.36
C VAL A 9 -6.41 6.24 -11.59
N TYR A 10 -5.82 5.61 -10.58
CA TYR A 10 -5.32 4.24 -10.68
C TYR A 10 -6.44 3.22 -10.53
N SER A 11 -7.31 3.42 -9.54
CA SER A 11 -8.41 2.50 -9.27
C SER A 11 -9.65 3.21 -8.72
N GLY A 12 -10.82 2.63 -9.01
CA GLY A 12 -12.09 3.23 -8.60
C GLY A 12 -12.42 4.51 -9.35
N LYS A 13 -12.88 5.55 -8.65
CA LYS A 13 -13.39 6.79 -9.26
C LYS A 13 -12.54 8.03 -8.97
N LYS A 14 -11.67 7.98 -7.97
CA LYS A 14 -10.94 9.17 -7.47
C LYS A 14 -9.53 8.83 -7.03
N SER A 15 -8.62 9.76 -7.25
CA SER A 15 -7.30 9.82 -6.62
C SER A 15 -7.15 11.09 -5.77
N THR A 16 -6.07 11.20 -4.99
CA THR A 16 -5.71 12.47 -4.36
C THR A 16 -4.66 13.18 -5.20
N ARG A 17 -4.74 14.51 -5.29
CA ARG A 17 -3.76 15.36 -5.98
C ARG A 17 -3.20 16.39 -5.03
N ARG A 18 -1.87 16.54 -5.05
CA ARG A 18 -1.16 17.66 -4.41
C ARG A 18 -0.25 18.34 -5.42
N SER A 19 -0.13 19.66 -5.29
CA SER A 19 0.80 20.47 -6.07
C SER A 19 1.39 21.55 -5.16
N GLY A 20 2.69 21.79 -5.28
CA GLY A 20 3.37 22.81 -4.46
C GLY A 20 4.83 22.97 -4.85
N ASN A 21 5.49 24.02 -4.32
CA ASN A 21 6.90 24.33 -4.60
C ASN A 21 7.85 23.90 -3.47
N GLY A 22 7.32 23.36 -2.38
CA GLY A 22 8.08 22.92 -1.21
C GLY A 22 7.50 21.64 -0.63
N LEU A 23 7.75 21.42 0.66
CA LEU A 23 7.24 20.25 1.36
C LEU A 23 5.73 20.36 1.54
N THR A 24 5.00 19.41 0.98
CA THR A 24 3.55 19.26 1.12
C THR A 24 3.17 17.84 1.45
N GLN A 25 2.10 17.68 2.21
CA GLN A 25 1.57 16.36 2.54
C GLN A 25 0.05 16.37 2.73
N HIS A 26 -0.54 15.20 2.63
CA HIS A 26 -1.85 14.88 3.20
C HIS A 26 -1.76 13.58 3.96
N PHE A 27 -2.57 13.43 4.99
CA PHE A 27 -2.51 12.27 5.87
C PHE A 27 -3.85 11.98 6.51
N PHE A 28 -3.96 10.80 7.05
CA PHE A 28 -4.95 10.45 8.06
C PHE A 28 -4.24 9.81 9.26
N SER A 29 -4.83 9.92 10.44
CA SER A 29 -4.30 9.34 11.66
C SER A 29 -5.42 8.98 12.63
N SER A 30 -5.05 8.30 13.71
CA SER A 30 -5.96 7.96 14.80
C SER A 30 -7.18 7.15 14.35
N VAL A 31 -7.00 6.30 13.32
CA VAL A 31 -8.07 5.42 12.88
C VAL A 31 -8.44 4.41 13.97
N LYS A 32 -9.74 4.17 14.14
CA LYS A 32 -10.26 3.23 15.14
C LYS A 32 -9.78 1.80 14.87
N ASN A 33 -9.84 1.38 13.61
CA ASN A 33 -9.39 0.06 13.18
C ASN A 33 -7.94 0.15 12.71
N LYS A 34 -7.00 -0.11 13.60
CA LYS A 34 -5.58 -0.09 13.29
C LYS A 34 -5.20 -1.25 12.38
N LEU A 35 -4.21 -1.04 11.53
CA LEU A 35 -3.64 -2.07 10.67
C LEU A 35 -2.56 -2.83 11.44
N ALA A 36 -2.88 -4.06 11.88
CA ALA A 36 -1.90 -4.95 12.50
C ALA A 36 -0.93 -5.50 11.43
N LEU A 37 0.37 -5.43 11.70
CA LEU A 37 1.41 -5.92 10.81
C LEU A 37 1.88 -7.31 11.22
N GLY A 38 2.04 -8.17 10.22
CA GLY A 38 2.65 -9.49 10.35
C GLY A 38 4.11 -9.50 9.89
N LYS A 39 4.78 -10.62 10.08
CA LYS A 39 6.15 -10.83 9.65
C LYS A 39 6.27 -10.71 8.11
N GLY A 40 7.19 -9.89 7.64
CA GLY A 40 7.45 -9.69 6.22
C GLY A 40 6.40 -8.87 5.47
N ASP A 41 5.43 -8.28 6.17
CA ASP A 41 4.44 -7.39 5.56
C ASP A 41 5.12 -6.21 4.87
N ARG A 42 4.55 -5.85 3.72
CA ARG A 42 5.00 -4.71 2.92
C ARG A 42 3.90 -3.68 2.82
N LEU A 43 4.26 -2.42 3.02
CA LEU A 43 3.36 -1.28 2.93
C LEU A 43 3.56 -0.59 1.59
N PHE A 44 2.49 -0.21 0.91
CA PHE A 44 2.57 0.37 -0.42
C PHE A 44 1.54 1.47 -0.67
N ALA A 45 1.81 2.31 -1.66
CA ALA A 45 0.83 3.17 -2.31
C ALA A 45 1.16 3.30 -3.79
N TYR A 46 0.17 3.60 -4.62
CA TYR A 46 0.41 3.97 -6.00
C TYR A 46 0.60 5.47 -6.11
N VAL A 47 1.57 5.86 -6.93
CA VAL A 47 1.91 7.25 -7.19
C VAL A 47 1.99 7.51 -8.70
N TYR A 48 1.51 8.66 -9.14
CA TYR A 48 1.71 9.18 -10.49
C TYR A 48 2.37 10.55 -10.36
N LEU A 49 3.52 10.70 -10.96
CA LEU A 49 4.26 11.95 -11.01
C LEU A 49 3.93 12.69 -12.31
N ASP A 50 3.47 13.94 -12.19
CA ASP A 50 3.15 14.76 -13.36
C ASP A 50 4.44 15.03 -14.17
N PRO A 51 4.51 14.62 -15.45
CA PRO A 51 5.71 14.82 -16.26
C PRO A 51 6.02 16.29 -16.57
N LYS A 52 5.01 17.18 -16.49
CA LYS A 52 5.19 18.62 -16.69
C LYS A 52 5.66 19.36 -15.47
N ASN A 53 5.46 18.76 -14.29
CA ASN A 53 5.83 19.35 -13.00
C ASN A 53 6.20 18.24 -11.99
N PRO A 54 7.32 17.52 -12.23
CA PRO A 54 7.72 16.42 -11.36
C PRO A 54 8.22 16.93 -9.99
N PRO A 55 8.00 16.16 -8.91
CA PRO A 55 8.58 16.47 -7.61
C PRO A 55 10.08 16.13 -7.57
N GLU A 56 10.78 16.56 -6.53
CA GLU A 56 12.14 16.11 -6.23
C GLU A 56 12.15 14.92 -5.27
N THR A 57 11.10 14.78 -4.45
CA THR A 57 10.95 13.72 -3.46
C THR A 57 9.51 13.26 -3.38
N VAL A 58 9.31 11.96 -3.22
CA VAL A 58 8.05 11.38 -2.72
C VAL A 58 8.36 10.49 -1.51
N GLN A 59 7.49 10.55 -0.48
CA GLN A 59 7.72 9.86 0.78
C GLN A 59 6.41 9.28 1.32
N LEU A 60 6.46 8.04 1.78
CA LEU A 60 5.43 7.40 2.58
C LEU A 60 5.82 7.48 4.05
N GLN A 61 4.87 7.84 4.91
CA GLN A 61 5.06 7.85 6.35
C GLN A 61 3.95 7.05 7.02
N PHE A 62 4.30 6.36 8.09
CA PHE A 62 3.39 5.49 8.82
C PHE A 62 3.37 5.91 10.29
N ASN A 63 2.19 5.91 10.90
CA ASN A 63 2.01 6.25 12.30
C ASN A 63 1.63 5.00 13.12
N ASN A 64 2.36 4.75 14.20
CA ASN A 64 2.04 3.74 15.21
C ASN A 64 1.97 4.32 16.64
N GLY A 65 1.78 5.64 16.72
CA GLY A 65 1.94 6.49 17.90
C GLY A 65 2.97 7.60 17.66
N THR A 66 3.89 7.37 16.72
CA THR A 66 4.82 8.37 16.22
C THR A 66 4.84 8.35 14.69
N TRP A 67 5.38 9.40 14.06
CA TRP A 67 5.59 9.50 12.61
C TRP A 67 7.04 9.15 12.19
N GLU A 68 7.81 8.46 13.04
CA GLU A 68 9.21 8.13 12.82
C GLU A 68 9.42 6.84 11.98
N HIS A 69 8.52 6.58 11.05
CA HIS A 69 8.52 5.42 10.15
C HIS A 69 8.32 5.90 8.72
N ARG A 70 9.41 6.17 7.98
CA ARG A 70 9.36 6.81 6.67
C ARG A 70 10.19 6.07 5.63
N ALA A 71 9.67 6.04 4.41
CA ALA A 71 10.38 5.57 3.22
C ALA A 71 10.29 6.63 2.13
N PHE A 72 11.41 6.99 1.49
CA PHE A 72 11.41 8.01 0.45
C PHE A 72 12.15 7.59 -0.82
N TRP A 73 11.77 8.22 -1.92
CA TRP A 73 12.35 8.10 -3.25
C TRP A 73 12.74 9.48 -3.76
N GLY A 74 13.87 9.55 -4.46
CA GLY A 74 14.43 10.81 -4.98
C GLY A 74 15.42 11.49 -4.04
N ALA A 75 15.39 12.81 -4.00
CA ALA A 75 16.23 13.64 -3.12
C ALA A 75 15.79 13.52 -1.66
N ASP A 76 16.70 13.74 -0.73
CA ASP A 76 16.40 13.72 0.71
C ASP A 76 15.89 15.11 1.17
N LYS A 77 14.64 15.43 0.76
CA LYS A 77 13.97 16.71 1.07
C LYS A 77 12.62 16.51 1.78
N GLY A 78 12.33 15.30 2.23
CA GLY A 78 11.12 14.95 2.98
C GLY A 78 11.23 15.26 4.47
N HIS A 79 10.24 14.82 5.24
CA HIS A 79 10.35 14.85 6.70
C HIS A 79 11.46 13.90 7.16
N GLY A 80 12.27 14.37 8.11
CA GLY A 80 13.42 13.62 8.63
C GLY A 80 14.64 13.64 7.72
N ALA A 81 14.72 14.58 6.77
CA ALA A 81 15.88 14.77 5.89
C ALA A 81 17.21 14.81 6.68
N GLY A 82 18.26 14.25 6.07
CA GLY A 82 19.57 14.06 6.70
C GLY A 82 19.69 12.80 7.55
N ARG A 83 18.61 12.06 7.79
CA ARG A 83 18.63 10.78 8.49
C ARG A 83 18.65 9.65 7.45
N ASN A 84 19.55 8.71 7.60
CA ASN A 84 19.60 7.50 6.76
C ASN A 84 19.46 6.25 7.64
N ASN A 85 18.28 6.07 8.21
CA ASN A 85 17.94 4.98 9.12
C ASN A 85 16.46 4.62 8.99
N ALA A 86 15.95 3.72 9.84
CA ALA A 86 14.56 3.27 9.81
C ALA A 86 13.53 4.41 9.97
N SER A 87 13.90 5.56 10.55
CA SER A 87 13.01 6.70 10.69
C SER A 87 12.90 7.57 9.43
N ASN A 88 13.83 7.43 8.48
CA ASN A 88 13.80 8.08 7.16
C ASN A 88 14.66 7.28 6.17
N LEU A 89 14.13 6.17 5.67
CA LEU A 89 14.86 5.23 4.83
C LEU A 89 14.79 5.63 3.36
N LYS A 90 15.94 5.81 2.72
CA LYS A 90 16.03 5.95 1.26
C LYS A 90 15.81 4.59 0.59
N ILE A 91 14.84 4.53 -0.33
CA ILE A 91 14.55 3.30 -1.11
C ILE A 91 15.23 3.34 -2.48
N GLY A 92 15.20 4.48 -3.16
CA GLY A 92 15.77 4.59 -4.49
C GLY A 92 15.58 5.94 -5.15
N PRO A 93 15.80 6.02 -6.48
CA PRO A 93 15.50 7.22 -7.26
C PRO A 93 14.00 7.48 -7.30
N LEU A 94 13.62 8.66 -7.79
CA LEU A 94 12.22 8.94 -8.13
C LEU A 94 11.70 7.91 -9.14
N PRO A 95 10.45 7.48 -9.00
CA PRO A 95 9.81 6.66 -10.02
C PRO A 95 9.62 7.45 -11.33
N GLU A 96 9.42 6.72 -12.42
CA GLU A 96 9.18 7.33 -13.72
C GLU A 96 7.91 8.19 -13.70
N THR A 97 7.99 9.34 -14.37
CA THR A 97 6.86 10.27 -14.52
C THR A 97 5.87 9.80 -15.58
N GLY A 98 4.64 10.31 -15.55
CA GLY A 98 3.63 10.06 -16.59
C GLY A 98 2.96 8.69 -16.53
N LYS A 99 3.26 7.87 -15.51
CA LYS A 99 2.61 6.58 -15.28
C LYS A 99 2.41 6.29 -13.81
N TRP A 100 1.49 5.40 -13.49
CA TRP A 100 1.31 4.89 -12.15
C TRP A 100 2.41 3.90 -11.78
N VAL A 101 3.07 4.14 -10.66
CA VAL A 101 4.10 3.27 -10.08
C VAL A 101 3.71 2.91 -8.66
N ARG A 102 3.90 1.65 -8.26
CA ARG A 102 3.72 1.23 -6.87
C ARG A 102 5.01 1.49 -6.08
N LEU A 103 4.92 2.39 -5.12
CA LEU A 103 5.94 2.56 -4.08
C LEU A 103 5.70 1.51 -3.00
N GLU A 104 6.75 0.83 -2.57
CA GLU A 104 6.62 -0.29 -1.65
C GLU A 104 7.83 -0.39 -0.73
N VAL A 105 7.59 -0.67 0.55
CA VAL A 105 8.65 -0.90 1.54
C VAL A 105 8.24 -2.01 2.50
N GLU A 106 9.17 -2.88 2.86
CA GLU A 106 8.98 -3.83 3.95
C GLU A 106 8.87 -3.08 5.28
N ALA A 107 7.83 -3.37 6.05
CA ALA A 107 7.48 -2.64 7.26
C ALA A 107 8.62 -2.64 8.30
N SER A 108 9.30 -3.77 8.46
CA SER A 108 10.44 -3.91 9.38
C SER A 108 11.58 -2.95 9.07
N ARG A 109 11.81 -2.62 7.79
CA ARG A 109 12.90 -1.72 7.36
C ARG A 109 12.69 -0.27 7.77
N VAL A 110 11.44 0.12 8.02
CA VAL A 110 11.08 1.45 8.54
C VAL A 110 10.77 1.43 10.03
N GLY A 111 11.22 0.41 10.76
CA GLY A 111 11.07 0.32 12.22
C GLY A 111 9.67 -0.10 12.67
N LEU A 112 8.93 -0.80 11.82
CA LEU A 112 7.61 -1.38 12.13
C LEU A 112 7.72 -2.92 12.13
N PRO A 113 8.19 -3.56 13.22
CA PRO A 113 8.28 -5.01 13.31
C PRO A 113 6.90 -5.67 13.36
N GLU A 114 6.90 -7.01 13.28
CA GLU A 114 5.72 -7.84 13.53
C GLU A 114 5.00 -7.42 14.82
N GLY A 115 3.68 -7.37 14.78
CA GLY A 115 2.84 -6.93 15.90
C GLY A 115 2.60 -5.41 15.96
N SER A 116 3.33 -4.61 15.19
CA SER A 116 3.09 -3.17 15.10
C SER A 116 1.66 -2.86 14.66
N GLN A 117 1.09 -1.77 15.19
CA GLN A 117 -0.28 -1.32 14.93
C GLN A 117 -0.25 0.05 14.24
N VAL A 118 -0.36 0.06 12.91
CA VAL A 118 -0.39 1.32 12.14
C VAL A 118 -1.79 1.93 12.23
N ASN A 119 -1.85 3.18 12.68
CA ASN A 119 -3.10 3.93 12.87
C ASN A 119 -3.16 5.22 12.03
N GLY A 120 -2.16 5.46 11.19
CA GLY A 120 -2.12 6.61 10.30
C GLY A 120 -1.12 6.45 9.16
N TRP A 121 -1.35 7.20 8.09
CA TRP A 121 -0.55 7.16 6.87
C TRP A 121 -0.45 8.55 6.27
N ALA A 122 0.74 8.96 5.86
CA ALA A 122 0.96 10.23 5.20
C ALA A 122 1.64 10.03 3.83
N PHE A 123 1.23 10.86 2.90
CA PHE A 123 1.72 10.94 1.53
C PHE A 123 2.36 12.29 1.35
N THR A 124 3.67 12.33 1.27
CA THR A 124 4.49 13.54 1.31
C THR A 124 5.23 13.69 -0.01
N GLN A 125 5.41 14.92 -0.45
CA GLN A 125 6.24 15.28 -1.58
C GLN A 125 7.00 16.58 -1.32
N PHE A 126 8.11 16.74 -2.01
CA PHE A 126 8.81 18.04 -2.09
C PHE A 126 8.77 18.53 -3.54
N GLY A 127 8.08 19.66 -3.73
CA GLY A 127 7.82 20.24 -5.04
C GLY A 127 6.83 19.45 -5.89
N GLY A 128 6.57 19.92 -7.08
CA GLY A 128 5.87 19.23 -8.16
C GLY A 128 4.39 18.99 -7.95
N THR A 129 3.84 18.21 -8.88
CA THR A 129 2.45 17.73 -8.84
C THR A 129 2.44 16.20 -8.78
N VAL A 130 1.78 15.65 -7.77
CA VAL A 130 1.74 14.22 -7.49
C VAL A 130 0.30 13.77 -7.26
N TYR A 131 -0.03 12.61 -7.81
CA TYR A 131 -1.29 11.90 -7.54
C TYR A 131 -1.01 10.64 -6.75
N TRP A 132 -1.86 10.34 -5.78
CA TRP A 132 -1.76 9.18 -4.91
C TRP A 132 -3.05 8.39 -4.93
N ASP A 133 -2.92 7.07 -4.93
CA ASP A 133 -4.06 6.17 -4.98
C ASP A 133 -3.74 4.84 -4.28
N ARG A 134 -4.77 4.15 -3.85
CA ARG A 134 -4.77 2.76 -3.38
C ARG A 134 -3.61 2.40 -2.43
N PRO A 135 -3.47 3.07 -1.28
CA PRO A 135 -2.55 2.61 -0.25
C PRO A 135 -3.00 1.26 0.31
N GLY A 136 -2.04 0.46 0.73
CA GLY A 136 -2.38 -0.85 1.26
C GLY A 136 -1.20 -1.62 1.83
N ARG A 137 -1.51 -2.83 2.29
CA ARG A 137 -0.55 -3.80 2.79
C ARG A 137 -0.55 -5.05 1.93
N ILE A 138 0.62 -5.58 1.65
CA ILE A 138 0.80 -6.96 1.17
C ILE A 138 1.24 -7.76 2.39
N THR A 139 0.49 -8.79 2.72
CA THR A 139 0.88 -9.74 3.77
C THR A 139 1.50 -10.99 3.17
N THR A 140 2.59 -11.44 3.77
CA THR A 140 3.20 -12.74 3.47
C THR A 140 2.69 -13.84 4.38
N GLN A 141 2.02 -13.46 5.47
CA GLN A 141 1.38 -14.39 6.39
C GLN A 141 0.04 -14.86 5.83
N GLY A 142 -0.33 -16.07 6.17
CA GLY A 142 -1.65 -16.64 5.88
C GLY A 142 -2.79 -15.77 6.43
N LEU A 143 -3.99 -16.10 6.00
CA LEU A 143 -5.21 -15.48 6.52
C LEU A 143 -5.25 -15.59 8.05
N ASN A 144 -5.63 -14.52 8.73
CA ASN A 144 -5.89 -14.59 10.17
C ASN A 144 -7.11 -15.49 10.47
N PRO A 145 -7.32 -15.93 11.72
CA PRO A 145 -8.41 -16.87 12.04
C PRO A 145 -9.80 -16.41 11.58
N GLU A 146 -10.10 -15.11 11.64
CA GLU A 146 -11.40 -14.59 11.15
C GLU A 146 -11.50 -14.60 9.63
N GLN A 147 -10.41 -14.28 8.95
CA GLN A 147 -10.34 -14.33 7.48
C GLN A 147 -10.41 -15.77 6.95
N GLN A 148 -9.89 -16.74 7.70
CA GLN A 148 -9.96 -18.16 7.36
C GLN A 148 -11.40 -18.70 7.38
N LYS A 149 -12.30 -18.08 8.10
CA LYS A 149 -13.74 -18.44 8.15
C LYS A 149 -14.50 -18.00 6.91
N SER A 150 -13.92 -17.15 6.06
CA SER A 150 -14.57 -16.66 4.83
C SER A 150 -13.98 -17.32 3.60
N LEU A 151 -14.76 -18.16 2.93
CA LEU A 151 -14.37 -18.81 1.67
C LEU A 151 -13.98 -17.78 0.60
N ALA A 152 -14.74 -16.69 0.47
CA ALA A 152 -14.46 -15.63 -0.50
C ALA A 152 -13.11 -14.94 -0.26
N VAL A 153 -12.78 -14.65 1.02
CA VAL A 153 -11.50 -14.05 1.41
C VAL A 153 -10.35 -15.03 1.15
N TRP A 154 -10.55 -16.32 1.44
CA TRP A 154 -9.56 -17.36 1.21
C TRP A 154 -9.30 -17.59 -0.28
N GLU A 155 -10.33 -17.61 -1.13
CA GLU A 155 -10.20 -17.73 -2.58
C GLU A 155 -9.43 -16.55 -3.17
N GLN A 156 -9.72 -15.31 -2.71
CA GLN A 156 -9.00 -14.11 -3.13
C GLN A 156 -7.53 -14.16 -2.70
N TYR A 157 -7.25 -14.60 -1.49
CA TYR A 157 -5.90 -14.80 -0.99
C TYR A 157 -5.12 -15.81 -1.86
N ARG A 158 -5.71 -16.95 -2.17
CA ARG A 158 -5.05 -17.97 -3.01
C ARG A 158 -4.72 -17.49 -4.42
N LYS A 159 -5.52 -16.61 -5.00
CA LYS A 159 -5.23 -15.99 -6.31
C LYS A 159 -4.02 -15.05 -6.26
N GLN A 160 -3.70 -14.51 -5.10
CA GLN A 160 -2.63 -13.54 -4.91
C GLN A 160 -1.30 -14.17 -4.49
N VAL A 161 -1.33 -15.38 -3.93
CA VAL A 161 -0.17 -16.05 -3.36
C VAL A 161 0.12 -17.34 -4.11
N LYS A 162 1.38 -17.52 -4.51
CA LYS A 162 1.82 -18.77 -5.17
C LYS A 162 1.80 -19.90 -4.13
N GLN A 163 0.69 -20.60 -4.06
CA GLN A 163 0.46 -21.72 -3.14
C GLN A 163 0.68 -23.08 -3.85
N PRO A 164 1.05 -24.13 -3.12
CA PRO A 164 1.07 -25.47 -3.68
C PRO A 164 -0.32 -25.88 -4.19
N PRO A 165 -0.40 -26.76 -5.21
CA PRO A 165 -1.67 -27.21 -5.74
C PRO A 165 -2.52 -27.87 -4.67
N LEU A 166 -3.82 -27.61 -4.72
CA LEU A 166 -4.78 -28.26 -3.84
C LEU A 166 -5.07 -29.71 -4.31
N PRO A 167 -5.55 -30.58 -3.41
CA PRO A 167 -6.12 -31.85 -3.82
C PRO A 167 -7.18 -31.64 -4.92
N ALA A 168 -7.15 -32.47 -5.94
CA ALA A 168 -7.99 -32.36 -7.14
C ALA A 168 -9.50 -32.13 -6.85
N PRO A 169 -10.13 -32.81 -5.87
CA PRO A 169 -11.53 -32.54 -5.53
C PRO A 169 -11.79 -31.10 -5.07
N ILE A 170 -10.86 -30.55 -4.28
CA ILE A 170 -10.99 -29.16 -3.76
C ILE A 170 -10.75 -28.16 -4.89
N GLN A 171 -9.75 -28.42 -5.73
CA GLN A 171 -9.49 -27.56 -6.88
C GLN A 171 -10.71 -27.47 -7.80
N LYS A 172 -11.37 -28.60 -8.08
CA LYS A 172 -12.58 -28.65 -8.90
C LYS A 172 -13.74 -27.82 -8.32
N ILE A 173 -13.87 -27.78 -6.99
CA ILE A 173 -14.88 -26.95 -6.33
C ILE A 173 -14.58 -25.46 -6.55
N LEU A 174 -13.32 -25.08 -6.44
CA LEU A 174 -12.89 -23.69 -6.60
C LEU A 174 -12.98 -23.21 -8.06
N ASP A 175 -12.75 -24.10 -9.01
CA ASP A 175 -12.90 -23.82 -10.43
C ASP A 175 -14.39 -23.67 -10.84
N THR A 176 -15.30 -24.14 -9.97
CA THR A 176 -16.73 -23.93 -10.15
C THR A 176 -17.11 -22.53 -9.68
N GLU A 177 -17.77 -21.77 -10.55
CA GLU A 177 -18.29 -20.44 -10.25
C GLU A 177 -19.13 -20.45 -8.97
N SER A 178 -18.90 -19.50 -8.05
CA SER A 178 -19.50 -19.52 -6.70
C SER A 178 -21.03 -19.65 -6.70
N GLY A 179 -21.71 -19.03 -7.68
CA GLY A 179 -23.16 -19.13 -7.87
C GLY A 179 -23.67 -20.46 -8.43
N LYS A 180 -22.76 -21.34 -8.88
CA LYS A 180 -23.09 -22.67 -9.44
C LYS A 180 -22.72 -23.84 -8.52
N ARG A 181 -22.18 -23.54 -7.33
CA ARG A 181 -21.81 -24.53 -6.32
C ARG A 181 -23.05 -25.08 -5.63
N ASN A 182 -23.08 -26.39 -5.40
CA ASN A 182 -24.13 -27.01 -4.61
C ASN A 182 -23.90 -26.86 -3.10
N LYS A 183 -24.89 -27.26 -2.27
CA LYS A 183 -24.84 -27.12 -0.80
C LYS A 183 -23.65 -27.82 -0.14
N ASP A 184 -23.14 -28.90 -0.70
CA ASP A 184 -22.00 -29.65 -0.15
C ASP A 184 -20.66 -29.01 -0.56
N GLN A 185 -20.64 -28.21 -1.60
CA GLN A 185 -19.47 -27.46 -2.09
C GLN A 185 -19.30 -26.09 -1.39
N VAL A 186 -20.29 -25.65 -0.62
CA VAL A 186 -20.29 -24.35 0.08
C VAL A 186 -20.07 -24.51 1.60
N LYS A 187 -20.14 -25.74 2.11
CA LYS A 187 -19.80 -26.08 3.51
C LYS A 187 -18.28 -26.14 3.71
#